data_a4ba422b75e0dcad4fe29c64de02fe25
#
_entry.id   a4ba422b75e0dcad4fe29c64de02fe25
#
_cell.length_a   1.000
_cell.length_b   1.000
_cell.length_c   1.000
_cell.angle_alpha   90.00
_cell.angle_beta   90.00
_cell.angle_gamma   90.00
#
_symmetry.space_group_name_H-M   'P 1'
#
loop_
_entity.id
_entity.type
_entity.pdbx_description
1 polymer ?
#
loop_
_entity_poly.entity_id
_entity_poly.type
_entity_poly.pdbx_seq_one_letter_code
_entity_poly.pdbx_strand_id
1 'polypeptide(L)'
;MEYQELILDMLNRIVKLEKEVELLKKEKTPSEEIPKETFIEERPVQRDKTRYMFNGNVYLKNKLVLAVVKDYVSKNQAITCNDLKTVFDKSLQGSIGVVEYETIAMQRKDYQIRFFAKEDEILQLIDGNMFVCSQWGVLNISNFIKRAEQLGYKIEQIIRE
;
A
#
# COMPACT_ATOMS: atom_id res chain seq x y z
N MET A 1 -31.22 14.04 36.42
CA MET A 1 -31.29 12.72 37.05
C MET A 1 -30.85 11.63 36.07
N GLU A 2 -31.42 11.59 34.99
CA GLU A 2 -31.15 10.60 33.94
C GLU A 2 -29.73 10.71 33.38
N TYR A 3 -29.18 11.91 33.38
CA TYR A 3 -27.83 12.14 32.92
C TYR A 3 -26.79 11.55 33.86
N GLN A 4 -27.04 11.54 35.17
CA GLN A 4 -26.12 10.97 36.14
C GLN A 4 -26.04 9.46 36.00
N GLU A 5 -27.16 8.81 35.78
CA GLU A 5 -27.22 7.38 35.57
C GLU A 5 -26.53 6.99 34.26
N LEU A 6 -26.74 7.78 33.22
CA LEU A 6 -26.10 7.60 31.93
C LEU A 6 -24.57 7.75 32.04
N ILE A 7 -24.12 8.77 32.75
CA ILE A 7 -22.67 9.00 32.97
C ILE A 7 -22.07 7.84 33.74
N LEU A 8 -22.75 7.36 34.80
CA LEU A 8 -22.29 6.22 35.57
C LEU A 8 -22.22 4.95 34.73
N ASP A 9 -23.20 4.73 33.89
CA ASP A 9 -23.21 3.58 32.98
C ASP A 9 -22.04 3.64 32.00
N MET A 10 -21.78 4.82 31.43
CA MET A 10 -20.66 5.03 30.53
C MET A 10 -19.32 4.81 31.25
N LEU A 11 -19.17 5.36 32.45
CA LEU A 11 -17.96 5.20 33.25
C LEU A 11 -17.72 3.72 33.59
N ASN A 12 -18.76 3.00 33.94
CA ASN A 12 -18.68 1.56 34.24
C ASN A 12 -18.24 0.76 33.02
N ARG A 13 -18.74 1.12 31.86
CA ARG A 13 -18.34 0.49 30.59
C ARG A 13 -16.88 0.76 30.26
N ILE A 14 -16.44 2.00 30.45
CA ILE A 14 -15.05 2.39 30.23
C ILE A 14 -14.12 1.62 31.18
N VAL A 15 -14.44 1.57 32.45
CA VAL A 15 -13.67 0.82 33.46
C VAL A 15 -13.61 -0.68 33.09
N LYS A 16 -14.71 -1.24 32.66
CA LYS A 16 -14.78 -2.64 32.26
C LYS A 16 -13.89 -2.90 31.04
N LEU A 17 -13.93 -2.03 30.05
CA LEU A 17 -13.09 -2.14 28.86
C LEU A 17 -11.61 -1.98 29.20
N GLU A 18 -11.28 -1.05 30.06
CA GLU A 18 -9.90 -0.87 30.54
C GLU A 18 -9.37 -2.13 31.24
N LYS A 19 -10.18 -2.74 32.07
CA LYS A 19 -9.83 -4.00 32.73
C LYS A 19 -9.61 -5.13 31.76
N GLU A 20 -10.45 -5.23 30.75
CA GLU A 20 -10.30 -6.25 29.69
C GLU A 20 -9.01 -6.04 28.91
N VAL A 21 -8.69 -4.80 28.59
CA VAL A 21 -7.43 -4.45 27.90
C VAL A 21 -6.22 -4.80 28.77
N GLU A 22 -6.27 -4.50 30.07
CA GLU A 22 -5.19 -4.85 31.01
C GLU A 22 -5.00 -6.36 31.11
N LEU A 23 -6.08 -7.10 31.19
CA LEU A 23 -6.04 -8.57 31.23
C LEU A 23 -5.41 -9.12 29.95
N LEU A 24 -5.79 -8.59 28.80
CA LEU A 24 -5.20 -8.99 27.53
C LEU A 24 -3.71 -8.66 27.46
N LYS A 25 -3.32 -7.50 27.99
CA LYS A 25 -1.91 -7.11 28.08
C LYS A 25 -1.14 -8.03 28.99
N LYS A 26 -1.71 -8.37 30.14
CA LYS A 26 -1.08 -9.30 31.10
C LYS A 26 -0.92 -10.69 30.51
N GLU A 27 -1.91 -11.16 29.80
CA GLU A 27 -1.84 -12.45 29.10
C GLU A 27 -0.76 -12.46 28.02
N LYS A 28 -0.57 -11.34 27.36
CA LYS A 28 0.47 -11.19 26.35
C LYS A 28 1.86 -11.05 26.96
N THR A 29 1.97 -10.44 28.12
CA THR A 29 3.27 -10.20 28.75
C THR A 29 4.08 -11.47 28.97
N PRO A 30 3.53 -12.52 29.57
CA PRO A 30 4.27 -13.76 29.70
C PRO A 30 4.64 -14.41 28.37
N SER A 31 3.76 -14.26 27.39
CA SER A 31 4.02 -14.82 26.07
C SER A 31 4.99 -13.95 25.26
N GLU A 32 5.11 -12.68 25.61
CA GLU A 32 6.05 -11.80 24.96
C GLU A 32 7.51 -12.08 25.39
N GLU A 33 7.71 -12.45 26.63
CA GLU A 33 9.07 -12.76 27.09
C GLU A 33 9.62 -14.02 26.43
N ILE A 34 8.82 -15.04 26.32
CA ILE A 34 9.22 -16.29 25.69
C ILE A 34 9.32 -16.15 24.18
N PRO A 35 8.33 -15.56 23.51
CA PRO A 35 8.38 -15.38 22.08
C PRO A 35 9.44 -14.40 21.58
N LYS A 36 9.90 -13.50 22.44
CA LYS A 36 10.95 -12.58 22.02
C LYS A 36 12.19 -13.26 21.53
N GLU A 37 12.67 -14.20 22.29
CA GLU A 37 13.87 -14.93 21.94
C GLU A 37 13.64 -15.78 20.70
N THR A 38 12.57 -16.53 20.71
CA THR A 38 12.21 -17.43 19.63
C THR A 38 11.83 -16.65 18.36
N PHE A 39 11.06 -15.58 18.56
CA PHE A 39 10.53 -14.79 17.46
C PHE A 39 11.63 -14.06 16.68
N ILE A 40 12.57 -13.47 17.39
CA ILE A 40 13.65 -12.71 16.78
C ILE A 40 14.55 -13.63 15.97
N GLU A 41 14.82 -14.80 16.48
CA GLU A 41 15.74 -15.74 15.86
C GLU A 41 15.11 -16.52 14.71
N GLU A 42 13.88 -16.97 14.90
CA GLU A 42 13.28 -17.93 13.98
C GLU A 42 12.47 -17.29 12.84
N ARG A 43 12.01 -16.08 13.04
CA ARG A 43 11.21 -15.38 12.04
C ARG A 43 11.76 -14.00 11.75
N PRO A 44 12.88 -13.92 11.07
CA PRO A 44 13.15 -12.66 10.42
C PRO A 44 11.95 -12.42 9.51
N VAL A 45 11.28 -11.30 9.69
CA VAL A 45 10.32 -10.85 8.68
C VAL A 45 11.10 -10.89 7.38
N GLN A 46 10.90 -11.94 6.61
CA GLN A 46 11.52 -12.03 5.30
C GLN A 46 10.99 -10.88 4.49
N ARG A 47 11.74 -9.81 4.51
CA ARG A 47 11.50 -8.74 3.57
C ARG A 47 11.55 -9.36 2.20
N ASP A 48 10.48 -9.22 1.48
CA ASP A 48 10.41 -9.73 0.12
C ASP A 48 11.58 -9.16 -0.69
N LYS A 49 12.54 -10.01 -0.99
CA LYS A 49 13.74 -9.65 -1.74
C LYS A 49 13.52 -9.74 -3.24
N THR A 50 12.33 -10.08 -3.66
CA THR A 50 12.01 -10.23 -5.07
C THR A 50 12.28 -8.93 -5.82
N ARG A 51 12.95 -9.04 -6.93
CA ARG A 51 13.20 -7.94 -7.85
C ARG A 51 12.54 -8.26 -9.17
N TYR A 52 12.31 -7.23 -9.94
CA TYR A 52 11.68 -7.37 -11.24
C TYR A 52 12.50 -6.64 -12.28
N MET A 53 12.73 -7.30 -13.41
CA MET A 53 13.43 -6.69 -14.53
C MET A 53 12.42 -6.14 -15.52
N PHE A 54 12.60 -4.88 -15.88
CA PHE A 54 11.78 -4.18 -16.85
C PHE A 54 12.64 -3.20 -17.63
N ASN A 55 12.59 -3.28 -18.95
CA ASN A 55 13.40 -2.43 -19.86
C ASN A 55 14.89 -2.40 -19.54
N GLY A 56 15.44 -3.56 -19.13
CA GLY A 56 16.86 -3.67 -18.80
C GLY A 56 17.25 -3.19 -17.41
N ASN A 57 16.31 -2.72 -16.63
CA ASN A 57 16.55 -2.24 -15.27
C ASN A 57 15.86 -3.14 -14.25
N VAL A 58 16.43 -3.21 -13.05
CA VAL A 58 15.91 -4.01 -11.94
C VAL A 58 15.23 -3.12 -10.93
N TYR A 59 14.00 -3.47 -10.57
CA TYR A 59 13.15 -2.66 -9.69
C TYR A 59 12.60 -3.47 -8.53
N LEU A 60 12.32 -2.77 -7.43
CA LEU A 60 11.44 -3.27 -6.36
C LEU A 60 9.99 -3.23 -6.84
N LYS A 61 9.09 -3.95 -6.15
CA LYS A 61 7.66 -4.02 -6.50
C LYS A 61 7.04 -2.64 -6.78
N ASN A 62 7.18 -1.75 -5.82
CA ASN A 62 6.58 -0.42 -5.93
C ASN A 62 7.22 0.42 -7.05
N LYS A 63 8.53 0.35 -7.18
CA LYS A 63 9.25 1.07 -8.23
C LYS A 63 8.96 0.50 -9.63
N LEU A 64 8.71 -0.79 -9.72
CA LEU A 64 8.28 -1.43 -10.96
C LEU A 64 6.96 -0.82 -11.45
N VAL A 65 5.98 -0.69 -10.54
CA VAL A 65 4.69 -0.10 -10.88
C VAL A 65 4.86 1.33 -11.42
N LEU A 66 5.66 2.12 -10.74
CA LEU A 66 5.94 3.50 -11.17
C LEU A 66 6.59 3.52 -12.56
N ALA A 67 7.59 2.66 -12.79
CA ALA A 67 8.29 2.59 -14.07
C ALA A 67 7.36 2.20 -15.23
N VAL A 68 6.53 1.19 -15.02
CA VAL A 68 5.58 0.72 -16.05
C VAL A 68 4.54 1.79 -16.35
N VAL A 69 3.95 2.40 -15.33
CA VAL A 69 2.92 3.44 -15.52
C VAL A 69 3.51 4.65 -16.24
N LYS A 70 4.71 5.08 -15.85
CA LYS A 70 5.40 6.19 -16.52
C LYS A 70 5.67 5.89 -17.99
N ASP A 71 6.13 4.69 -18.29
CA ASP A 71 6.38 4.27 -19.67
C ASP A 71 5.08 4.27 -20.48
N TYR A 72 4.01 3.77 -19.89
CA TYR A 72 2.69 3.77 -20.54
C TYR A 72 2.21 5.18 -20.86
N VAL A 73 2.34 6.11 -19.91
CA VAL A 73 1.97 7.52 -20.11
C VAL A 73 2.84 8.15 -21.19
N SER A 74 4.13 7.86 -21.20
CA SER A 74 5.04 8.43 -22.20
C SER A 74 4.72 7.95 -23.62
N LYS A 75 4.22 6.73 -23.76
CA LYS A 75 3.80 6.18 -25.06
C LYS A 75 2.40 6.63 -25.47
N ASN A 76 1.58 7.08 -24.53
CA ASN A 76 0.21 7.51 -24.76
C ASN A 76 0.02 8.95 -24.26
N GLN A 77 0.71 9.88 -24.87
CA GLN A 77 0.75 11.27 -24.42
C GLN A 77 -0.61 11.96 -24.39
N ALA A 78 -1.57 11.48 -25.14
CA ALA A 78 -2.91 12.04 -25.19
C ALA A 78 -3.89 11.36 -24.20
N ILE A 79 -3.38 10.55 -23.28
CA ILE A 79 -4.23 9.83 -22.32
C ILE A 79 -4.76 10.79 -21.24
N THR A 80 -6.03 10.61 -20.88
CA THR A 80 -6.64 11.33 -19.76
C THR A 80 -6.43 10.59 -18.45
N CYS A 81 -6.64 11.30 -17.34
CA CYS A 81 -6.59 10.67 -16.02
C CYS A 81 -7.58 9.52 -15.87
N ASN A 82 -8.79 9.71 -16.39
CA ASN A 82 -9.82 8.67 -16.33
C ASN A 82 -9.43 7.44 -17.16
N ASP A 83 -8.87 7.65 -18.34
CA ASP A 83 -8.39 6.56 -19.18
C ASP A 83 -7.29 5.75 -18.48
N LEU A 84 -6.36 6.44 -17.83
CA LEU A 84 -5.30 5.80 -17.08
C LEU A 84 -5.85 4.97 -15.92
N LYS A 85 -6.85 5.47 -15.20
CA LYS A 85 -7.53 4.73 -14.14
C LYS A 85 -8.30 3.51 -14.67
N THR A 86 -8.77 3.56 -15.89
CA THR A 86 -9.44 2.43 -16.53
C THR A 86 -8.43 1.37 -16.95
N VAL A 87 -7.31 1.76 -17.52
CA VAL A 87 -6.23 0.85 -17.94
C VAL A 87 -5.63 0.15 -16.73
N PHE A 88 -5.29 0.91 -15.70
CA PHE A 88 -4.76 0.41 -14.44
C PHE A 88 -5.85 0.50 -13.38
N ASP A 89 -6.78 -0.43 -13.44
CA ASP A 89 -7.96 -0.43 -12.59
C ASP A 89 -7.61 -0.56 -11.10
N LYS A 90 -8.43 0.04 -10.27
CA LYS A 90 -8.27 0.01 -8.80
C LYS A 90 -8.18 -1.41 -8.26
N SER A 91 -8.88 -2.36 -8.86
CA SER A 91 -8.89 -3.76 -8.42
C SER A 91 -7.51 -4.42 -8.46
N LEU A 92 -6.59 -3.91 -9.28
CA LEU A 92 -5.24 -4.45 -9.38
C LEU A 92 -4.47 -4.28 -8.06
N GLN A 93 -4.67 -3.16 -7.40
CA GLN A 93 -4.09 -2.89 -6.09
C GLN A 93 -5.01 -3.32 -4.94
N GLY A 94 -6.30 -3.13 -5.11
CA GLY A 94 -7.32 -3.65 -4.22
C GLY A 94 -7.82 -2.70 -3.11
N SER A 95 -7.09 -1.65 -2.82
CA SER A 95 -7.43 -0.73 -1.73
C SER A 95 -7.48 0.72 -2.22
N ILE A 96 -6.30 1.31 -2.43
CA ILE A 96 -6.17 2.71 -2.85
C ILE A 96 -6.31 2.85 -4.37
N GLY A 97 -5.90 1.83 -5.10
CA GLY A 97 -5.82 1.83 -6.55
C GLY A 97 -4.39 2.00 -7.04
N VAL A 98 -4.20 1.86 -8.35
CA VAL A 98 -2.87 1.97 -8.98
C VAL A 98 -2.45 3.43 -9.10
N VAL A 99 -3.38 4.27 -9.53
CA VAL A 99 -3.15 5.72 -9.73
C VAL A 99 -4.32 6.50 -9.12
N GLU A 100 -4.05 7.72 -8.70
CA GLU A 100 -5.08 8.59 -8.14
C GLU A 100 -4.82 10.03 -8.56
N TYR A 101 -5.89 10.81 -8.66
CA TYR A 101 -5.77 12.24 -8.94
C TYR A 101 -4.96 12.93 -7.84
N GLU A 102 -4.06 13.81 -8.24
CA GLU A 102 -3.24 14.58 -7.31
C GLU A 102 -4.09 15.27 -6.24
N THR A 103 -5.16 15.93 -6.66
CA THR A 103 -6.07 16.65 -5.76
C THR A 103 -6.73 15.75 -4.73
N ILE A 104 -7.10 14.54 -5.14
CA ILE A 104 -7.72 13.56 -4.23
C ILE A 104 -6.67 12.94 -3.31
N ALA A 105 -5.54 12.56 -3.86
CA ALA A 105 -4.45 11.96 -3.09
C ALA A 105 -3.95 12.91 -1.99
N MET A 106 -3.79 14.18 -2.30
CA MET A 106 -3.30 15.18 -1.35
C MET A 106 -4.27 15.49 -0.20
N GLN A 107 -5.52 15.07 -0.32
CA GLN A 107 -6.48 15.18 0.79
C GLN A 107 -6.15 14.23 1.94
N ARG A 108 -5.36 13.19 1.70
CA ARG A 108 -4.92 12.26 2.71
C ARG A 108 -3.70 12.84 3.43
N LYS A 109 -3.68 12.75 4.76
CA LYS A 109 -2.54 13.22 5.56
C LYS A 109 -1.27 12.43 5.27
N ASP A 110 -1.42 11.18 4.87
CA ASP A 110 -0.33 10.23 4.62
C ASP A 110 -0.02 10.04 3.13
N TYR A 111 -0.43 10.98 2.28
CA TYR A 111 -0.28 10.81 0.83
C TYR A 111 1.18 10.60 0.39
N GLN A 112 2.12 11.23 1.06
CA GLN A 112 3.54 11.09 0.74
C GLN A 112 4.07 9.67 1.01
N ILE A 113 3.42 8.96 1.91
CA ILE A 113 3.75 7.56 2.21
C ILE A 113 3.04 6.62 1.26
N ARG A 114 1.78 6.92 0.94
CA ARG A 114 0.90 6.08 0.14
C ARG A 114 1.12 6.20 -1.36
N PHE A 115 1.68 7.31 -1.81
CA PHE A 115 1.86 7.60 -3.22
C PHE A 115 3.27 8.13 -3.50
N PHE A 116 3.70 7.95 -4.74
CA PHE A 116 4.91 8.59 -5.25
C PHE A 116 4.59 10.04 -5.57
N ALA A 117 4.92 10.95 -4.66
CA ALA A 117 4.53 12.36 -4.71
C ALA A 117 5.68 13.31 -5.00
N LYS A 118 6.86 12.82 -5.32
CA LYS A 118 8.00 13.66 -5.70
C LYS A 118 7.80 14.22 -7.10
N GLU A 119 8.39 15.37 -7.37
CA GLU A 119 8.26 16.04 -8.67
C GLU A 119 8.58 15.15 -9.86
N ASP A 120 9.62 14.35 -9.76
CA ASP A 120 10.03 13.42 -10.80
C ASP A 120 9.15 12.17 -10.89
N GLU A 121 8.31 11.95 -9.91
CA GLU A 121 7.41 10.78 -9.83
C GLU A 121 5.97 11.10 -10.23
N ILE A 122 5.62 12.38 -10.35
CA ILE A 122 4.27 12.81 -10.70
C ILE A 122 4.00 12.54 -12.18
N LEU A 123 2.83 11.98 -12.45
CA LEU A 123 2.37 11.76 -13.82
C LEU A 123 1.67 13.01 -14.34
N GLN A 124 2.21 13.60 -15.39
CA GLN A 124 1.60 14.75 -16.05
C GLN A 124 0.79 14.27 -17.25
N LEU A 125 -0.52 14.41 -17.15
CA LEU A 125 -1.46 14.01 -18.18
C LEU A 125 -2.08 15.27 -18.82
N ILE A 126 -2.80 15.06 -19.93
CA ILE A 126 -3.40 16.18 -20.67
C ILE A 126 -4.45 16.97 -19.87
N ASP A 127 -5.12 16.31 -18.92
CA ASP A 127 -6.20 16.92 -18.12
C ASP A 127 -5.86 17.08 -16.64
N GLY A 128 -4.62 16.78 -16.22
CA GLY A 128 -4.19 16.95 -14.84
C GLY A 128 -3.02 16.07 -14.45
N ASN A 129 -2.68 16.11 -13.17
CA ASN A 129 -1.60 15.30 -12.60
C ASN A 129 -2.16 14.14 -11.82
N MET A 130 -1.43 13.03 -11.79
CA MET A 130 -1.76 11.85 -10.99
C MET A 130 -0.54 11.34 -10.24
N PHE A 131 -0.80 10.70 -9.12
CA PHE A 131 0.22 10.00 -8.34
C PHE A 131 0.05 8.49 -8.51
N VAL A 132 1.17 7.78 -8.52
CA VAL A 132 1.17 6.31 -8.53
C VAL A 132 1.21 5.81 -7.08
N CYS A 133 0.40 4.80 -6.77
CA CYS A 133 0.40 4.17 -5.44
C CYS A 133 1.73 3.47 -5.18
N SER A 134 2.26 3.64 -3.96
CA SER A 134 3.50 3.02 -3.52
C SER A 134 3.27 1.78 -2.64
N GLN A 135 2.02 1.43 -2.34
CA GLN A 135 1.65 0.37 -1.42
C GLN A 135 1.38 -0.95 -2.16
N TRP A 136 2.45 -1.67 -2.43
CA TRP A 136 2.39 -2.95 -3.14
C TRP A 136 2.95 -4.09 -2.31
N GLY A 137 2.18 -5.16 -2.20
CA GLY A 137 2.57 -6.39 -1.55
C GLY A 137 2.71 -7.55 -2.54
N VAL A 138 3.09 -8.70 -2.03
CA VAL A 138 3.29 -9.91 -2.85
C VAL A 138 2.00 -10.32 -3.56
N LEU A 139 0.84 -10.15 -2.90
CA LEU A 139 -0.44 -10.59 -3.45
C LEU A 139 -0.95 -9.71 -4.58
N ASN A 140 -0.83 -8.39 -4.42
CA ASN A 140 -1.39 -7.48 -5.42
C ASN A 140 -0.43 -7.15 -6.56
N ILE A 141 0.88 -7.27 -6.36
CA ILE A 141 1.83 -7.02 -7.45
C ILE A 141 1.64 -7.98 -8.62
N SER A 142 1.25 -9.22 -8.35
CA SER A 142 1.01 -10.20 -9.41
C SER A 142 -0.15 -9.79 -10.33
N ASN A 143 -1.18 -9.16 -9.77
CA ASN A 143 -2.31 -8.64 -10.55
C ASN A 143 -1.84 -7.54 -11.50
N PHE A 144 -1.01 -6.63 -10.99
CA PHE A 144 -0.44 -5.55 -11.80
C PHE A 144 0.44 -6.10 -12.92
N ILE A 145 1.28 -7.08 -12.63
CA ILE A 145 2.17 -7.69 -13.62
C ILE A 145 1.35 -8.34 -14.74
N LYS A 146 0.30 -9.08 -14.40
CA LYS A 146 -0.58 -9.68 -15.40
C LYS A 146 -1.19 -8.63 -16.32
N ARG A 147 -1.63 -7.52 -15.75
CA ARG A 147 -2.19 -6.42 -16.52
C ARG A 147 -1.15 -5.79 -17.45
N ALA A 148 0.06 -5.56 -16.93
CA ALA A 148 1.16 -5.02 -17.72
C ALA A 148 1.51 -5.95 -18.90
N GLU A 149 1.52 -7.25 -18.68
CA GLU A 149 1.75 -8.23 -19.74
C GLU A 149 0.65 -8.18 -20.79
N GLN A 150 -0.61 -7.99 -20.40
CA GLN A 150 -1.73 -7.81 -21.33
C GLN A 150 -1.55 -6.55 -22.18
N LEU A 151 -0.87 -5.55 -21.66
CA LEU A 151 -0.57 -4.32 -22.39
C LEU A 151 0.66 -4.43 -23.29
N GLY A 152 1.31 -5.59 -23.29
CA GLY A 152 2.47 -5.87 -24.12
C GLY A 152 3.82 -5.68 -23.45
N TYR A 153 3.85 -5.45 -22.14
CA TYR A 153 5.09 -5.30 -21.39
C TYR A 153 5.68 -6.66 -21.02
N LYS A 154 7.00 -6.70 -20.98
CA LYS A 154 7.74 -7.86 -20.50
C LYS A 154 8.34 -7.56 -19.14
N ILE A 155 7.94 -8.33 -18.13
CA ILE A 155 8.43 -8.18 -16.78
C ILE A 155 8.96 -9.55 -16.32
N GLU A 156 10.21 -9.60 -15.91
CA GLU A 156 10.82 -10.82 -15.40
C GLU A 156 11.03 -10.72 -13.90
N GLN A 157 10.63 -11.76 -13.20
CA GLN A 157 10.81 -11.84 -11.77
C GLN A 157 12.19 -12.43 -11.46
N ILE A 158 12.97 -11.72 -10.63
CA ILE A 158 14.29 -12.16 -10.19
C ILE A 158 14.19 -12.47 -8.71
N ILE A 159 14.36 -13.74 -8.36
CA ILE A 159 14.39 -14.17 -6.97
C ILE A 159 15.87 -14.28 -6.57
N ARG A 160 16.27 -13.48 -5.58
CA ARG A 160 17.60 -13.60 -5.00
C ARG A 160 17.52 -14.54 -3.81
N GLU A 161 18.25 -15.61 -3.91
CA GLU A 161 18.46 -16.52 -2.80
C GLU A 161 19.36 -15.91 -1.72
#